data_7d5ecd65c306db28a6c5d193528ce4ba
#
_entry.id   7d5ecd65c306db28a6c5d193528ce4ba
#
_cell.length_a   1.000
_cell.length_b   1.000
_cell.length_c   1.000
_cell.angle_alpha   90.00
_cell.angle_beta   90.00
_cell.angle_gamma   90.00
#
_symmetry.space_group_name_H-M   'P 1'
#
loop_
_entity.id
_entity.type
_entity.pdbx_description
1 polymer ?
#
loop_
_entity_poly.entity_id
_entity_poly.type
_entity_poly.pdbx_seq_one_letter_code
_entity_poly.pdbx_strand_id
1 'polypeptide(L)'
;MNVLLINGSPHKEGCTYHALCEVAKTLNAAGIETTIYHIGPAPVGGCVGCGGCAKAGHCVFGGPVVDVLPLVEKADGIVFGAPVHYATAAGSMLGFMHRLAYSAGRYLRHKPAAIVTSARRAGTTTAIEAMEKIPQFYEMPLVSSTYWPMV
;
A
#
# COMPACT_ATOMS: atom_id res chain seq x y z
N MET A 1 -18.63 -0.47 -5.09
CA MET A 1 -17.46 0.04 -4.35
C MET A 1 -16.40 -1.03 -4.39
N ASN A 2 -15.16 -0.64 -4.71
CA ASN A 2 -14.04 -1.58 -4.83
C ASN A 2 -12.85 -1.07 -4.00
N VAL A 3 -12.29 -1.90 -3.14
CA VAL A 3 -11.11 -1.59 -2.33
C VAL A 3 -9.92 -2.40 -2.82
N LEU A 4 -8.82 -1.69 -3.13
CA LEU A 4 -7.55 -2.29 -3.52
C LEU A 4 -6.69 -2.54 -2.28
N LEU A 5 -6.29 -3.81 -2.07
CA LEU A 5 -5.38 -4.19 -1.01
C LEU A 5 -4.01 -4.50 -1.61
N ILE A 6 -2.99 -3.74 -1.24
CA ILE A 6 -1.63 -3.86 -1.79
C ILE A 6 -0.77 -4.66 -0.81
N ASN A 7 -0.34 -5.84 -1.24
CA ASN A 7 0.57 -6.69 -0.47
C ASN A 7 2.03 -6.36 -0.81
N GLY A 8 2.71 -5.67 0.09
CA GLY A 8 4.13 -5.29 0.00
C GLY A 8 5.11 -6.30 0.59
N SER A 9 4.63 -7.50 0.95
CA SER A 9 5.51 -8.57 1.42
C SER A 9 6.30 -9.20 0.26
N PRO A 10 7.57 -9.59 0.45
CA PRO A 10 8.28 -10.41 -0.53
C PRO A 10 7.67 -11.82 -0.68
N HIS A 11 6.92 -12.27 0.33
CA HIS A 11 6.21 -13.54 0.32
C HIS A 11 4.75 -13.34 -0.09
N LYS A 12 4.36 -13.92 -1.22
CA LYS A 12 3.02 -13.77 -1.80
C LYS A 12 1.91 -14.12 -0.82
N GLU A 13 2.08 -15.22 -0.09
CA GLU A 13 1.09 -15.78 0.85
C GLU A 13 1.64 -15.83 2.29
N GLY A 14 2.40 -14.81 2.69
CA GLY A 14 2.90 -14.66 4.07
C GLY A 14 1.90 -14.01 5.03
N CYS A 15 2.34 -13.71 6.26
CA CYS A 15 1.47 -13.13 7.31
C CYS A 15 0.76 -11.86 6.86
N THR A 16 1.43 -10.97 6.12
CA THR A 16 0.81 -9.76 5.56
C THR A 16 -0.36 -10.10 4.64
N TYR A 17 -0.22 -11.11 3.78
CA TYR A 17 -1.29 -11.58 2.91
C TYR A 17 -2.49 -12.09 3.69
N HIS A 18 -2.27 -12.93 4.71
CA HIS A 18 -3.35 -13.45 5.53
C HIS A 18 -4.10 -12.33 6.28
N ALA A 19 -3.37 -11.33 6.79
CA ALA A 19 -4.00 -10.16 7.39
C ALA A 19 -4.86 -9.38 6.38
N LEU A 20 -4.36 -9.18 5.16
CA LEU A 20 -5.13 -8.54 4.09
C LEU A 20 -6.35 -9.39 3.66
N CYS A 21 -6.25 -10.73 3.70
CA CYS A 21 -7.39 -11.61 3.44
C CYS A 21 -8.52 -11.44 4.47
N GLU A 22 -8.20 -11.25 5.76
CA GLU A 22 -9.22 -10.98 6.78
C GLU A 22 -9.90 -9.61 6.57
N VAL A 23 -9.13 -8.59 6.16
CA VAL A 23 -9.72 -7.31 5.75
C VAL A 23 -10.64 -7.50 4.54
N ALA A 24 -10.18 -8.20 3.51
CA ALA A 24 -10.97 -8.48 2.31
C ALA A 24 -12.26 -9.24 2.64
N LYS A 25 -12.17 -10.27 3.48
CA LYS A 25 -13.32 -11.05 3.93
C LYS A 25 -14.38 -10.17 4.61
N THR A 26 -13.96 -9.27 5.49
CA THR A 26 -14.86 -8.35 6.20
C THR A 26 -15.53 -7.37 5.24
N LEU A 27 -14.76 -6.78 4.32
CA LEU A 27 -15.28 -5.86 3.31
C LEU A 27 -16.26 -6.57 2.36
N ASN A 28 -15.91 -7.77 1.89
CA ASN A 28 -16.78 -8.54 1.00
C ASN A 28 -18.10 -8.94 1.69
N ALA A 29 -18.06 -9.27 2.98
CA ALA A 29 -19.27 -9.55 3.77
C ALA A 29 -20.18 -8.32 3.89
N ALA A 30 -19.61 -7.11 3.79
CA ALA A 30 -20.33 -5.83 3.74
C ALA A 30 -20.75 -5.42 2.30
N GLY A 31 -20.57 -6.28 1.29
CA GLY A 31 -20.91 -5.99 -0.09
C GLY A 31 -19.91 -5.08 -0.83
N ILE A 32 -18.71 -4.92 -0.29
CA ILE A 32 -17.63 -4.15 -0.91
C ILE A 32 -16.68 -5.11 -1.62
N GLU A 33 -16.51 -4.95 -2.92
CA GLU A 33 -15.59 -5.75 -3.72
C GLU A 33 -14.14 -5.45 -3.32
N THR A 34 -13.28 -6.47 -3.37
CA THR A 34 -11.87 -6.33 -3.03
C THR A 34 -10.94 -6.97 -4.05
N THR A 35 -9.80 -6.35 -4.26
CA THR A 35 -8.72 -6.90 -5.10
C THR A 35 -7.42 -6.86 -4.32
N ILE A 36 -6.74 -8.01 -4.17
CA ILE A 36 -5.40 -8.06 -3.56
C ILE A 36 -4.36 -8.04 -4.68
N TYR A 37 -3.50 -7.03 -4.67
CA TYR A 37 -2.37 -6.88 -5.58
C TYR A 37 -1.05 -7.12 -4.85
N HIS A 38 -0.23 -8.06 -5.32
CA HIS A 38 1.09 -8.36 -4.78
C HIS A 38 2.17 -7.65 -5.59
N ILE A 39 3.02 -6.83 -4.94
CA ILE A 39 4.09 -6.08 -5.63
C ILE A 39 5.24 -6.98 -6.13
N GLY A 40 5.24 -8.25 -5.77
CA GLY A 40 6.26 -9.23 -6.16
C GLY A 40 7.44 -9.30 -5.19
N PRO A 41 8.29 -10.33 -5.34
CA PRO A 41 9.47 -10.55 -4.49
C PRO A 41 10.69 -9.75 -4.94
N ALA A 42 10.65 -9.16 -6.15
CA ALA A 42 11.78 -8.41 -6.67
C ALA A 42 11.95 -7.06 -5.94
N PRO A 43 13.18 -6.57 -5.78
CA PRO A 43 13.43 -5.28 -5.17
C PRO A 43 12.73 -4.14 -5.93
N VAL A 44 11.99 -3.31 -5.20
CA VAL A 44 11.38 -2.09 -5.73
C VAL A 44 12.13 -0.90 -5.15
N GLY A 45 12.94 -0.26 -5.98
CA GLY A 45 13.69 0.93 -5.58
C GLY A 45 12.78 2.13 -5.33
N GLY A 46 13.23 3.07 -4.51
CA GLY A 46 12.54 4.33 -4.23
C GLY A 46 12.49 5.28 -5.43
N CYS A 47 11.75 6.37 -5.29
CA CYS A 47 11.74 7.45 -6.27
C CYS A 47 13.10 8.18 -6.28
N VAL A 48 13.70 8.34 -7.45
CA VAL A 48 14.97 9.05 -7.64
C VAL A 48 14.80 10.51 -8.08
N GLY A 49 13.57 11.03 -8.09
CA GLY A 49 13.30 12.43 -8.43
C GLY A 49 13.58 12.80 -9.89
N CYS A 50 13.61 11.85 -10.83
CA CYS A 50 13.99 12.09 -12.23
C CYS A 50 13.02 12.98 -13.04
N GLY A 51 11.81 13.24 -12.53
CA GLY A 51 10.77 14.04 -13.22
C GLY A 51 10.13 13.39 -14.45
N GLY A 52 10.57 12.20 -14.86
CA GLY A 52 10.08 11.53 -16.08
C GLY A 52 8.57 11.28 -16.09
N CYS A 53 7.97 11.03 -14.94
CA CYS A 53 6.53 10.79 -14.81
C CYS A 53 5.66 12.01 -15.17
N ALA A 54 6.19 13.24 -15.09
CA ALA A 54 5.46 14.45 -15.49
C ALA A 54 5.06 14.44 -16.97
N LYS A 55 5.91 13.86 -17.83
CA LYS A 55 5.64 13.72 -19.27
C LYS A 55 4.94 12.39 -19.59
N ALA A 56 5.37 11.30 -18.97
CA ALA A 56 4.86 9.97 -19.27
C ALA A 56 3.49 9.69 -18.66
N GLY A 57 3.07 10.43 -17.62
CA GLY A 57 1.85 10.15 -16.87
C GLY A 57 1.96 8.95 -15.90
N HIS A 58 3.10 8.26 -15.89
CA HIS A 58 3.40 7.10 -15.05
C HIS A 58 4.91 7.04 -14.74
N CYS A 59 5.31 6.19 -13.78
CA CYS A 59 6.72 6.02 -13.45
C CYS A 59 7.49 5.37 -14.61
N VAL A 60 8.53 6.06 -15.12
CA VAL A 60 9.33 5.59 -16.28
C VAL A 60 10.19 4.36 -15.98
N PHE A 61 10.37 4.01 -14.72
CA PHE A 61 11.08 2.78 -14.32
C PHE A 61 10.21 1.52 -14.32
N GLY A 62 8.94 1.62 -14.73
CA GLY A 62 8.07 0.45 -14.91
C GLY A 62 7.84 -0.39 -13.65
N GLY A 63 7.56 -1.67 -13.87
CA GLY A 63 7.34 -2.67 -12.82
C GLY A 63 6.02 -2.50 -12.05
N PRO A 64 5.93 -3.07 -10.84
CA PRO A 64 4.66 -3.18 -10.12
C PRO A 64 3.98 -1.83 -9.86
N VAL A 65 4.74 -0.73 -9.88
CA VAL A 65 4.20 0.63 -9.73
C VAL A 65 3.36 1.05 -10.94
N VAL A 66 3.73 0.61 -12.14
CA VAL A 66 2.98 0.90 -13.36
C VAL A 66 1.87 -0.12 -13.57
N ASP A 67 2.16 -1.39 -13.29
CA ASP A 67 1.21 -2.49 -13.45
C ASP A 67 -0.05 -2.32 -12.60
N VAL A 68 0.07 -1.70 -11.42
CA VAL A 68 -1.04 -1.46 -10.48
C VAL A 68 -1.92 -0.27 -10.86
N LEU A 69 -1.46 0.64 -11.73
CA LEU A 69 -2.17 1.91 -12.01
C LEU A 69 -3.64 1.75 -12.39
N PRO A 70 -4.02 0.79 -13.27
CA PRO A 70 -5.44 0.61 -13.61
C PRO A 70 -6.31 0.21 -12.43
N LEU A 71 -5.73 -0.50 -11.44
CA LEU A 71 -6.42 -0.88 -10.21
C LEU A 71 -6.52 0.32 -9.26
N VAL A 72 -5.45 1.09 -9.10
CA VAL A 72 -5.43 2.31 -8.28
C VAL A 72 -6.44 3.34 -8.79
N GLU A 73 -6.51 3.54 -10.09
CA GLU A 73 -7.44 4.48 -10.71
C GLU A 73 -8.90 4.12 -10.39
N LYS A 74 -9.25 2.83 -10.51
CA LYS A 74 -10.62 2.32 -10.32
C LYS A 74 -11.01 2.12 -8.86
N ALA A 75 -10.06 2.01 -7.95
CA ALA A 75 -10.34 1.77 -6.54
C ALA A 75 -11.02 2.97 -5.88
N ASP A 76 -12.00 2.69 -5.02
CA ASP A 76 -12.66 3.68 -4.15
C ASP A 76 -11.92 3.88 -2.83
N GLY A 77 -11.08 2.90 -2.43
CA GLY A 77 -10.24 2.94 -1.23
C GLY A 77 -9.01 2.04 -1.39
N ILE A 78 -7.96 2.26 -0.59
CA ILE A 78 -6.71 1.51 -0.69
C ILE A 78 -6.24 1.06 0.70
N VAL A 79 -5.90 -0.22 0.82
CA VAL A 79 -5.23 -0.78 2.00
C VAL A 79 -3.80 -1.12 1.65
N PHE A 80 -2.85 -0.54 2.38
CA PHE A 80 -1.42 -0.81 2.21
C PHE A 80 -0.95 -1.81 3.26
N GLY A 81 -0.47 -2.97 2.83
CA GLY A 81 0.03 -4.03 3.70
C GLY A 81 1.53 -4.24 3.57
N ALA A 82 2.28 -4.30 4.68
CA ALA A 82 3.72 -4.58 4.66
C ALA A 82 4.18 -5.38 5.88
N PRO A 83 5.20 -6.24 5.73
CA PRO A 83 5.88 -6.80 6.88
C PRO A 83 6.83 -5.77 7.49
N VAL A 84 7.11 -5.93 8.80
CA VAL A 84 8.10 -5.12 9.50
C VAL A 84 9.50 -5.69 9.29
N HIS A 85 10.40 -4.86 8.75
CA HIS A 85 11.82 -5.13 8.65
C HIS A 85 12.60 -4.04 9.42
N TYR A 86 13.37 -4.44 10.45
CA TYR A 86 14.16 -3.51 11.28
C TYR A 86 13.34 -2.31 11.82
N ALA A 87 12.18 -2.62 12.41
CA ALA A 87 11.25 -1.64 12.97
C ALA A 87 10.69 -0.60 11.99
N THR A 88 10.71 -0.89 10.68
CA THR A 88 10.03 -0.09 9.67
C THR A 88 9.33 -1.00 8.65
N ALA A 89 8.56 -0.45 7.74
CA ALA A 89 7.96 -1.23 6.66
C ALA A 89 9.05 -1.75 5.70
N ALA A 90 8.80 -2.90 5.07
CA ALA A 90 9.72 -3.45 4.07
C ALA A 90 10.11 -2.40 3.01
N GLY A 91 11.42 -2.29 2.72
CA GLY A 91 11.96 -1.24 1.84
C GLY A 91 11.34 -1.23 0.44
N SER A 92 11.00 -2.40 -0.12
CA SER A 92 10.30 -2.49 -1.41
C SER A 92 8.91 -1.86 -1.35
N MET A 93 8.19 -1.99 -0.22
CA MET A 93 6.89 -1.34 -0.05
C MET A 93 7.02 0.18 0.05
N LEU A 94 7.98 0.69 0.81
CA LEU A 94 8.24 2.14 0.87
C LEU A 94 8.66 2.68 -0.50
N GLY A 95 9.55 1.98 -1.20
CA GLY A 95 9.96 2.34 -2.56
C GLY A 95 8.79 2.35 -3.54
N PHE A 96 7.93 1.35 -3.46
CA PHE A 96 6.70 1.27 -4.24
C PHE A 96 5.79 2.47 -3.96
N MET A 97 5.50 2.76 -2.69
CA MET A 97 4.63 3.86 -2.28
C MET A 97 5.20 5.23 -2.73
N HIS A 98 6.50 5.46 -2.57
CA HIS A 98 7.14 6.70 -3.05
C HIS A 98 6.98 6.89 -4.56
N ARG A 99 7.23 5.85 -5.34
CA ARG A 99 7.11 5.93 -6.80
C ARG A 99 5.66 6.06 -7.24
N LEU A 100 4.74 5.33 -6.62
CA LEU A 100 3.30 5.45 -6.88
C LEU A 100 2.81 6.87 -6.59
N ALA A 101 3.17 7.42 -5.43
CA ALA A 101 2.79 8.76 -5.01
C ALA A 101 3.26 9.83 -6.00
N TYR A 102 4.54 9.82 -6.39
CA TYR A 102 5.07 10.79 -7.36
C TYR A 102 4.45 10.66 -8.75
N SER A 103 4.17 9.47 -9.21
CA SER A 103 3.71 9.25 -10.59
C SER A 103 2.19 9.24 -10.75
N ALA A 104 1.46 8.92 -9.70
CA ALA A 104 0.01 8.68 -9.76
C ALA A 104 -0.76 9.29 -8.58
N GLY A 105 -0.17 10.23 -7.84
CA GLY A 105 -0.78 10.84 -6.66
C GLY A 105 -2.17 11.46 -6.91
N ARG A 106 -2.43 11.91 -8.15
CA ARG A 106 -3.75 12.40 -8.56
C ARG A 106 -4.88 11.38 -8.36
N TYR A 107 -4.56 10.08 -8.45
CA TYR A 107 -5.53 8.99 -8.25
C TYR A 107 -5.67 8.57 -6.78
N LEU A 108 -4.82 9.06 -5.90
CA LEU A 108 -4.85 8.76 -4.46
C LEU A 108 -5.75 9.71 -3.69
N ARG A 109 -5.82 10.98 -4.11
CA ARG A 109 -6.50 12.05 -3.38
C ARG A 109 -7.93 11.67 -2.98
N HIS A 110 -8.24 11.93 -1.71
CA HIS A 110 -9.56 11.77 -1.09
C HIS A 110 -10.09 10.33 -1.01
N LYS A 111 -9.33 9.34 -1.48
CA LYS A 111 -9.67 7.93 -1.26
C LYS A 111 -9.34 7.53 0.18
N PRO A 112 -10.24 6.88 0.91
CA PRO A 112 -9.91 6.34 2.22
C PRO A 112 -8.74 5.35 2.12
N ALA A 113 -7.84 5.43 3.09
CA ALA A 113 -6.69 4.55 3.20
C ALA A 113 -6.61 3.87 4.55
N ALA A 114 -6.13 2.63 4.57
CA ALA A 114 -5.77 1.93 5.79
C ALA A 114 -4.40 1.28 5.65
N ILE A 115 -3.75 1.01 6.78
CA ILE A 115 -2.43 0.38 6.81
C ILE A 115 -2.48 -0.86 7.68
N VAL A 116 -1.92 -1.94 7.17
CA VAL A 116 -1.80 -3.24 7.84
C VAL A 116 -0.33 -3.61 7.88
N THR A 117 0.18 -3.91 9.07
CA THR A 117 1.56 -4.39 9.24
C THR A 117 1.59 -5.72 9.98
N SER A 118 2.53 -6.58 9.60
CA SER A 118 2.81 -7.83 10.28
C SER A 118 4.25 -7.86 10.77
N ALA A 119 4.46 -8.26 12.03
CA ALA A 119 5.78 -8.34 12.63
C ALA A 119 5.97 -9.65 13.39
N ARG A 120 7.21 -10.14 13.42
CA ARG A 120 7.56 -11.28 14.25
C ARG A 120 7.55 -10.94 15.75
N ARG A 121 7.89 -9.69 16.13
CA ARG A 121 8.03 -9.23 17.52
C ARG A 121 7.45 -7.83 17.73
N ALA A 122 8.14 -6.80 17.23
CA ALA A 122 7.84 -5.40 17.49
C ALA A 122 8.10 -4.54 16.25
N GLY A 123 7.79 -3.22 16.33
CA GLY A 123 8.07 -2.23 15.28
C GLY A 123 6.89 -1.97 14.35
N THR A 124 5.69 -2.49 14.65
CA THR A 124 4.48 -2.24 13.83
C THR A 124 4.06 -0.78 13.84
N THR A 125 4.10 -0.11 15.00
CA THR A 125 3.75 1.32 15.11
C THR A 125 4.65 2.19 14.25
N THR A 126 5.96 2.01 14.32
CA THR A 126 6.93 2.76 13.52
C THR A 126 6.77 2.47 12.02
N ALA A 127 6.46 1.22 11.66
CA ALA A 127 6.19 0.86 10.27
C ALA A 127 4.91 1.53 9.75
N ILE A 128 3.85 1.59 10.57
CA ILE A 128 2.60 2.31 10.23
C ILE A 128 2.89 3.79 10.04
N GLU A 129 3.56 4.43 10.99
CA GLU A 129 3.94 5.85 10.90
C GLU A 129 4.69 6.18 9.62
N ALA A 130 5.64 5.33 9.20
CA ALA A 130 6.39 5.53 7.97
C ALA A 130 5.48 5.47 6.73
N MET A 131 4.50 4.57 6.71
CA MET A 131 3.58 4.39 5.58
C MET A 131 2.47 5.46 5.55
N GLU A 132 2.03 5.97 6.68
CA GLU A 132 0.95 6.98 6.78
C GLU A 132 1.33 8.33 6.16
N LYS A 133 2.61 8.66 6.05
CA LYS A 133 3.06 9.97 5.52
C LYS A 133 2.55 10.24 4.11
N ILE A 134 2.46 9.22 3.28
CA ILE A 134 1.99 9.36 1.89
C ILE A 134 0.48 9.57 1.82
N PRO A 135 -0.36 8.71 2.44
CA PRO A 135 -1.79 8.98 2.54
C PRO A 135 -2.10 10.36 3.12
N GLN A 136 -1.44 10.77 4.19
CA GLN A 136 -1.63 12.10 4.79
C GLN A 136 -1.32 13.23 3.81
N PHE A 137 -0.21 13.13 3.06
CA PHE A 137 0.18 14.13 2.06
C PHE A 137 -0.86 14.26 0.93
N TYR A 138 -1.49 13.16 0.54
CA TYR A 138 -2.51 13.14 -0.51
C TYR A 138 -3.95 13.30 0.01
N GLU A 139 -4.13 13.80 1.23
CA GLU A 139 -5.46 14.09 1.78
C GLU A 139 -6.37 12.84 1.78
N MET A 140 -5.78 11.66 1.95
CA MET A 140 -6.52 10.41 2.07
C MET A 140 -7.02 10.27 3.52
N PRO A 141 -8.33 10.15 3.77
CA PRO A 141 -8.82 9.85 5.11
C PRO A 141 -8.24 8.51 5.60
N LEU A 142 -7.52 8.53 6.73
CA LEU A 142 -6.98 7.31 7.33
C LEU A 142 -8.07 6.62 8.16
N VAL A 143 -8.35 5.37 7.80
CA VAL A 143 -9.23 4.49 8.57
C VAL A 143 -8.40 3.81 9.65
N SER A 144 -8.73 4.09 10.91
CA SER A 144 -8.06 3.51 12.07
C SER A 144 -9.02 2.67 12.89
N SER A 145 -8.48 1.79 13.73
CA SER A 145 -9.24 1.03 14.73
C SER A 145 -9.42 1.86 16.01
N THR A 146 -10.33 1.43 16.88
CA THR A 146 -10.55 2.05 18.21
C THR A 146 -9.31 1.94 19.10
N TYR A 147 -8.50 0.92 18.90
CA TYR A 147 -7.21 0.68 19.55
C TYR A 147 -6.27 -0.01 18.55
N TRP A 148 -4.97 0.06 18.77
CA TRP A 148 -4.00 -0.60 17.87
C TRP A 148 -4.08 -2.12 18.01
N PRO A 149 -4.67 -2.86 17.06
CA PRO A 149 -4.64 -4.30 17.09
C PRO A 149 -3.22 -4.77 16.80
N MET A 150 -2.61 -5.41 17.77
CA MET A 150 -1.30 -6.06 17.64
C MET A 150 -1.52 -7.57 17.60
N VAL A 151 -1.08 -8.19 16.50
CA VAL A 151 -1.15 -9.64 16.27
C VAL A 151 0.26 -10.20 16.16
#